data_3d0676997f1b24e751a706466c9cca7a
#
_entry.id   3d0676997f1b24e751a706466c9cca7a
#
_cell.length_a   1.000
_cell.length_b   1.000
_cell.length_c   1.000
_cell.angle_alpha   90.00
_cell.angle_beta   90.00
_cell.angle_gamma   90.00
#
_symmetry.space_group_name_H-M   'P 1'
#
loop_
_entity.id
_entity.type
_entity.pdbx_description
1 polymer ?
#
loop_
_entity_poly.entity_id
_entity_poly.type
_entity_poly.pdbx_seq_one_letter_code
_entity_poly.pdbx_strand_id
1 'polypeptide(L)'
;HYIISFLHNIMGYINESVIYNIYPLGFCGAPKENDFKQEYRLDKIYGWIDHMKSMSVNALVFNPVFESSKHGYDTIDYKKIDCRLGDNESFKKICKTLHDNGIRIMLDGVFNHVGRDFFAFKDVQQNRENSRYASWFENLNFWNNSPYNDGFSYEGWAGYYDLVKLNLRNDEVVNYLLDCARFWIDEFDIDGLRLDAADCIDIEFFKKL
;
A
#
# COMPACT_ATOMS: atom_id res chain seq x y z
N HIS A 1 -4.78 23.89 -7.25
CA HIS A 1 -3.47 24.45 -7.65
C HIS A 1 -2.28 23.61 -7.14
N TYR A 2 -2.30 23.07 -5.93
CA TYR A 2 -1.19 22.27 -5.36
C TYR A 2 -1.00 20.92 -6.06
N ILE A 3 -2.07 20.24 -6.48
CA ILE A 3 -2.01 18.92 -7.15
C ILE A 3 -1.39 19.05 -8.56
N ILE A 4 -1.70 20.10 -9.30
CA ILE A 4 -1.16 20.32 -10.66
C ILE A 4 0.34 20.67 -10.60
N SER A 5 0.77 21.44 -9.60
CA SER A 5 2.20 21.73 -9.37
C SER A 5 2.99 20.48 -8.97
N PHE A 6 2.37 19.60 -8.16
CA PHE A 6 2.94 18.31 -7.75
C PHE A 6 3.13 17.38 -8.95
N LEU A 7 2.11 17.22 -9.82
CA LEU A 7 2.20 16.40 -11.04
C LEU A 7 3.22 16.95 -12.05
N HIS A 8 3.35 18.27 -12.20
CA HIS A 8 4.30 18.88 -13.13
C HIS A 8 5.75 18.66 -12.69
N ASN A 9 6.03 18.74 -11.38
CA ASN A 9 7.34 18.40 -10.82
C ASN A 9 7.66 16.90 -10.93
N ILE A 10 6.66 16.02 -10.73
CA ILE A 10 6.84 14.56 -10.83
C ILE A 10 7.20 14.14 -12.25
N MET A 11 6.52 14.64 -13.28
CA MET A 11 6.80 14.27 -14.67
C MET A 11 8.19 14.76 -15.13
N GLY A 12 8.70 15.86 -14.58
CA GLY A 12 10.01 16.38 -14.90
C GLY A 12 11.16 15.51 -14.38
N TYR A 13 11.06 15.02 -13.15
CA TYR A 13 12.17 14.28 -12.55
C TYR A 13 12.20 12.78 -12.87
N ILE A 14 11.07 12.15 -13.17
CA ILE A 14 11.03 10.70 -13.51
C ILE A 14 11.95 10.40 -14.70
N ASN A 15 11.99 11.28 -15.71
CA ASN A 15 12.82 11.11 -16.89
C ASN A 15 14.32 11.20 -16.60
N GLU A 16 14.72 11.78 -15.48
CA GLU A 16 16.11 11.95 -15.04
C GLU A 16 16.47 11.07 -13.84
N SER A 17 15.53 10.16 -13.44
CA SER A 17 15.71 9.35 -12.25
C SER A 17 16.38 8.02 -12.54
N VAL A 18 17.33 7.67 -11.68
CA VAL A 18 17.80 6.30 -11.48
C VAL A 18 17.03 5.74 -10.30
N ILE A 19 16.07 4.87 -10.60
CA ILE A 19 15.14 4.34 -9.61
C ILE A 19 15.67 3.01 -9.07
N TYR A 20 15.74 2.88 -7.75
CA TYR A 20 16.00 1.63 -7.07
C TYR A 20 14.70 1.09 -6.46
N ASN A 21 14.44 -0.20 -6.59
CA ASN A 21 13.24 -0.81 -6.04
C ASN A 21 13.62 -1.80 -4.93
N ILE A 22 12.94 -1.70 -3.80
CA ILE A 22 13.13 -2.62 -2.66
C ILE A 22 11.77 -3.23 -2.27
N TYR A 23 11.75 -4.55 -2.12
CA TYR A 23 10.68 -5.27 -1.43
C TYR A 23 11.06 -5.40 0.05
N PRO A 24 10.51 -4.57 0.97
CA PRO A 24 11.03 -4.39 2.32
C PRO A 24 11.01 -5.65 3.17
N LEU A 25 9.90 -6.39 3.17
CA LEU A 25 9.77 -7.62 3.95
C LEU A 25 10.84 -8.66 3.57
N GLY A 26 11.08 -8.85 2.26
CA GLY A 26 12.13 -9.73 1.76
C GLY A 26 13.53 -9.20 2.04
N PHE A 27 13.77 -7.91 1.75
CA PHE A 27 15.06 -7.24 1.99
C PHE A 27 15.49 -7.31 3.45
N CYS A 28 14.55 -7.17 4.38
CA CYS A 28 14.81 -7.18 5.83
C CYS A 28 14.81 -8.59 6.42
N GLY A 29 14.46 -9.63 5.64
CA GLY A 29 14.33 -11.00 6.16
C GLY A 29 13.19 -11.13 7.18
N ALA A 30 12.11 -10.40 6.99
CA ALA A 30 10.92 -10.49 7.84
C ALA A 30 10.23 -11.86 7.73
N PRO A 31 9.54 -12.33 8.77
CA PRO A 31 8.72 -13.54 8.69
C PRO A 31 7.67 -13.45 7.58
N LYS A 32 7.37 -14.56 6.91
CA LYS A 32 6.34 -14.61 5.87
C LYS A 32 4.95 -14.32 6.41
N GLU A 33 4.60 -14.93 7.53
CA GLU A 33 3.36 -14.67 8.27
C GLU A 33 3.62 -13.57 9.29
N ASN A 34 2.71 -12.62 9.40
CA ASN A 34 2.82 -11.55 10.39
C ASN A 34 2.43 -12.08 11.77
N ASP A 35 3.36 -12.09 12.70
CA ASP A 35 3.13 -12.44 14.10
C ASP A 35 2.75 -11.22 14.97
N PHE A 36 2.61 -10.06 14.34
CA PHE A 36 2.26 -8.77 14.94
C PHE A 36 3.21 -8.30 16.05
N LYS A 37 4.44 -8.80 16.03
CA LYS A 37 5.49 -8.32 16.93
C LYS A 37 6.22 -7.14 16.33
N GLN A 38 6.38 -6.09 17.13
CA GLN A 38 7.10 -4.89 16.73
C GLN A 38 8.59 -5.17 16.61
N GLU A 39 9.14 -4.93 15.42
CA GLU A 39 10.56 -5.04 15.10
C GLU A 39 10.96 -3.89 14.17
N TYR A 40 12.21 -3.43 14.28
CA TYR A 40 12.70 -2.30 13.47
C TYR A 40 13.65 -2.78 12.36
N ARG A 41 13.23 -3.80 11.58
CA ARG A 41 14.09 -4.43 10.57
C ARG A 41 14.43 -3.50 9.40
N LEU A 42 13.58 -2.52 9.11
CA LEU A 42 13.81 -1.58 8.01
C LEU A 42 14.97 -0.62 8.28
N ASP A 43 15.45 -0.51 9.52
CA ASP A 43 16.67 0.23 9.85
C ASP A 43 17.90 -0.26 9.06
N LYS A 44 17.85 -1.47 8.52
CA LYS A 44 18.84 -2.00 7.57
C LYS A 44 19.09 -1.06 6.40
N ILE A 45 18.11 -0.23 6.02
CA ILE A 45 18.21 0.70 4.89
C ILE A 45 19.31 1.73 5.07
N TYR A 46 19.60 2.15 6.31
CA TYR A 46 20.66 3.13 6.60
C TYR A 46 22.02 2.68 6.08
N GLY A 47 22.36 1.40 6.23
CA GLY A 47 23.59 0.81 5.69
C GLY A 47 23.59 0.63 4.17
N TRP A 48 22.47 0.88 3.49
CA TRP A 48 22.30 0.73 2.05
C TRP A 48 22.41 2.04 1.27
N ILE A 49 22.36 3.18 1.97
CA ILE A 49 22.33 4.52 1.35
C ILE A 49 23.58 4.77 0.50
N ASP A 50 24.78 4.51 1.02
CA ASP A 50 26.03 4.72 0.27
C ASP A 50 26.11 3.82 -0.97
N HIS A 51 25.59 2.59 -0.91
CA HIS A 51 25.48 1.72 -2.07
C HIS A 51 24.59 2.33 -3.15
N MET A 52 23.39 2.80 -2.78
CA MET A 52 22.47 3.46 -3.71
C MET A 52 23.11 4.71 -4.33
N LYS A 53 23.78 5.54 -3.54
CA LYS A 53 24.50 6.73 -4.02
C LYS A 53 25.62 6.39 -4.99
N SER A 54 26.36 5.30 -4.75
CA SER A 54 27.43 4.85 -5.65
C SER A 54 26.93 4.46 -7.05
N MET A 55 25.65 4.11 -7.16
CA MET A 55 24.95 3.81 -8.42
C MET A 55 24.18 5.01 -9.00
N SER A 56 24.38 6.22 -8.43
CA SER A 56 23.64 7.42 -8.82
C SER A 56 22.11 7.31 -8.65
N VAL A 57 21.64 6.45 -7.73
CA VAL A 57 20.22 6.35 -7.39
C VAL A 57 19.76 7.63 -6.75
N ASN A 58 18.68 8.21 -7.27
CA ASN A 58 18.06 9.43 -6.78
C ASN A 58 16.55 9.28 -6.49
N ALA A 59 16.02 8.07 -6.67
CA ALA A 59 14.66 7.72 -6.26
C ALA A 59 14.61 6.26 -5.79
N LEU A 60 13.88 6.02 -4.71
CA LEU A 60 13.65 4.70 -4.13
C LEU A 60 12.16 4.38 -4.16
N VAL A 61 11.80 3.25 -4.76
CA VAL A 61 10.47 2.66 -4.66
C VAL A 61 10.47 1.61 -3.56
N PHE A 62 9.67 1.84 -2.54
CA PHE A 62 9.32 0.81 -1.59
C PHE A 62 8.09 0.03 -2.07
N ASN A 63 8.24 -1.27 -2.37
CA ASN A 63 7.09 -2.17 -2.42
C ASN A 63 6.38 -2.14 -1.06
N PRO A 64 5.18 -2.76 -0.89
CA PRO A 64 4.32 -2.44 0.24
C PRO A 64 5.03 -2.43 1.59
N VAL A 65 4.84 -1.34 2.33
CA VAL A 65 5.39 -1.10 3.68
C VAL A 65 4.33 -1.12 4.77
N PHE A 66 3.05 -1.14 4.37
CA PHE A 66 1.94 -1.02 5.31
C PHE A 66 1.57 -2.38 5.93
N GLU A 67 0.92 -2.32 7.10
CA GLU A 67 0.54 -3.51 7.85
C GLU A 67 -0.24 -4.49 6.96
N SER A 68 0.23 -5.73 6.96
CA SER A 68 -0.31 -6.82 6.14
C SER A 68 -0.28 -8.14 6.89
N SER A 69 -1.08 -9.11 6.46
CA SER A 69 -1.08 -10.44 7.09
C SER A 69 0.14 -11.26 6.67
N LYS A 70 0.64 -11.08 5.43
CA LYS A 70 1.72 -11.92 4.86
C LYS A 70 2.75 -11.12 4.07
N HIS A 71 2.44 -10.85 2.79
CA HIS A 71 3.44 -10.42 1.80
C HIS A 71 3.40 -8.92 1.49
N GLY A 72 2.61 -8.13 2.20
CA GLY A 72 2.50 -6.69 1.99
C GLY A 72 1.38 -6.28 1.04
N TYR A 73 1.10 -7.06 -0.02
CA TYR A 73 0.00 -6.78 -0.96
C TYR A 73 -1.37 -7.14 -0.38
N ASP A 74 -1.43 -7.90 0.69
CA ASP A 74 -2.62 -8.20 1.48
C ASP A 74 -2.79 -7.19 2.63
N THR A 75 -2.86 -5.91 2.28
CA THR A 75 -2.91 -4.77 3.21
C THR A 75 -4.09 -4.88 4.16
N ILE A 76 -3.85 -4.66 5.45
CA ILE A 76 -4.87 -4.61 6.49
C ILE A 76 -5.04 -3.23 7.12
N ASP A 77 -3.99 -2.40 7.09
CA ASP A 77 -4.06 -1.00 7.54
C ASP A 77 -3.12 -0.12 6.69
N TYR A 78 -3.68 0.81 5.93
CA TYR A 78 -2.95 1.73 5.04
C TYR A 78 -2.26 2.89 5.76
N LYS A 79 -2.55 3.11 7.05
CA LYS A 79 -1.98 4.22 7.83
C LYS A 79 -0.99 3.78 8.90
N LYS A 80 -0.69 2.47 8.92
CA LYS A 80 0.24 1.87 9.87
C LYS A 80 1.35 1.15 9.10
N ILE A 81 2.60 1.46 9.40
CA ILE A 81 3.75 0.69 8.91
C ILE A 81 3.69 -0.72 9.49
N ASP A 82 4.01 -1.71 8.67
CA ASP A 82 4.04 -3.13 9.06
C ASP A 82 4.97 -3.31 10.26
N CYS A 83 4.44 -3.87 11.34
CA CYS A 83 5.17 -3.99 12.60
C CYS A 83 6.45 -4.84 12.48
N ARG A 84 6.55 -5.71 11.47
CA ARG A 84 7.78 -6.46 11.15
C ARG A 84 8.89 -5.57 10.59
N LEU A 85 8.57 -4.38 10.09
CA LEU A 85 9.50 -3.42 9.48
C LEU A 85 9.87 -2.28 10.44
N GLY A 86 8.90 -1.79 11.20
CA GLY A 86 9.04 -0.65 12.08
C GLY A 86 7.68 -0.11 12.53
N ASP A 87 7.66 1.17 12.83
CA ASP A 87 6.46 1.96 13.08
C ASP A 87 6.49 3.26 12.25
N ASN A 88 5.43 4.04 12.33
CA ASN A 88 5.32 5.28 11.57
C ASN A 88 6.46 6.25 11.90
N GLU A 89 6.86 6.35 13.16
CA GLU A 89 7.92 7.26 13.60
C GLU A 89 9.30 6.84 13.07
N SER A 90 9.60 5.55 13.06
CA SER A 90 10.85 5.03 12.50
C SER A 90 10.88 5.19 10.99
N PHE A 91 9.76 4.94 10.30
CA PHE A 91 9.66 5.11 8.86
C PHE A 91 9.81 6.58 8.44
N LYS A 92 9.20 7.50 9.18
CA LYS A 92 9.37 8.96 8.98
C LYS A 92 10.84 9.39 9.08
N LYS A 93 11.59 8.83 10.03
CA LYS A 93 13.04 9.08 10.17
C LYS A 93 13.83 8.53 8.99
N ILE A 94 13.45 7.35 8.49
CA ILE A 94 14.04 6.75 7.28
C ILE A 94 13.80 7.66 6.08
N CYS A 95 12.56 8.12 5.87
CA CYS A 95 12.21 9.04 4.78
C CYS A 95 13.04 10.32 4.84
N LYS A 96 13.09 10.96 6.00
CA LYS A 96 13.94 12.14 6.19
C LYS A 96 15.41 11.88 5.87
N THR A 97 15.96 10.76 6.31
CA THR A 97 17.37 10.42 6.04
C THR A 97 17.63 10.18 4.55
N LEU A 98 16.70 9.56 3.84
CA LEU A 98 16.79 9.37 2.38
C LEU A 98 16.77 10.73 1.67
N HIS A 99 15.86 11.63 2.04
CA HIS A 99 15.79 12.99 1.50
C HIS A 99 17.08 13.78 1.77
N ASP A 100 17.61 13.71 2.99
CA ASP A 100 18.88 14.37 3.37
C ASP A 100 20.07 13.85 2.50
N ASN A 101 19.93 12.68 1.89
CA ASN A 101 20.90 12.07 0.97
C ASN A 101 20.52 12.24 -0.52
N GLY A 102 19.52 13.04 -0.85
CA GLY A 102 19.09 13.34 -2.22
C GLY A 102 18.31 12.20 -2.89
N ILE A 103 17.73 11.27 -2.12
CA ILE A 103 16.96 10.15 -2.61
C ILE A 103 15.47 10.42 -2.35
N ARG A 104 14.67 10.52 -3.42
CA ARG A 104 13.22 10.66 -3.39
C ARG A 104 12.55 9.33 -3.05
N ILE A 105 11.34 9.38 -2.52
CA ILE A 105 10.63 8.21 -2.01
C ILE A 105 9.31 8.03 -2.75
N MET A 106 9.12 6.83 -3.28
CA MET A 106 7.85 6.40 -3.86
C MET A 106 7.32 5.21 -3.08
N LEU A 107 6.05 5.24 -2.71
CA LEU A 107 5.38 4.11 -2.05
C LEU A 107 4.51 3.32 -3.03
N ASP A 108 4.35 2.04 -2.72
CA ASP A 108 3.46 1.15 -3.47
C ASP A 108 2.00 1.36 -3.03
N GLY A 109 1.19 1.87 -3.94
CA GLY A 109 -0.25 2.05 -3.75
C GLY A 109 -1.00 0.80 -4.18
N VAL A 110 -1.32 -0.08 -3.23
CA VAL A 110 -2.12 -1.29 -3.45
C VAL A 110 -3.60 -0.93 -3.30
N PHE A 111 -4.19 -0.36 -4.36
CA PHE A 111 -5.56 0.19 -4.30
C PHE A 111 -6.61 -0.70 -4.93
N ASN A 112 -6.22 -1.74 -5.69
CA ASN A 112 -7.18 -2.66 -6.32
C ASN A 112 -7.82 -3.63 -5.33
N HIS A 113 -7.10 -4.03 -4.28
CA HIS A 113 -7.51 -5.08 -3.34
C HIS A 113 -6.93 -4.86 -1.94
N VAL A 114 -7.45 -5.61 -0.98
CA VAL A 114 -7.00 -5.62 0.43
C VAL A 114 -6.87 -7.04 0.95
N GLY A 115 -6.19 -7.21 2.06
CA GLY A 115 -6.15 -8.47 2.80
C GLY A 115 -7.49 -8.79 3.47
N ARG A 116 -7.69 -10.07 3.81
CA ARG A 116 -8.92 -10.54 4.47
C ARG A 116 -9.09 -9.99 5.90
N ASP A 117 -7.99 -9.56 6.52
CA ASP A 117 -8.00 -8.94 7.85
C ASP A 117 -8.24 -7.42 7.81
N PHE A 118 -8.46 -6.83 6.64
CA PHE A 118 -8.85 -5.44 6.50
C PHE A 118 -10.16 -5.16 7.24
N PHE A 119 -10.22 -4.05 7.99
CA PHE A 119 -11.32 -3.78 8.93
C PHE A 119 -12.72 -3.87 8.31
N ALA A 120 -12.89 -3.34 7.11
CA ALA A 120 -14.19 -3.35 6.42
C ALA A 120 -14.58 -4.75 5.95
N PHE A 121 -13.61 -5.59 5.54
CA PHE A 121 -13.90 -6.97 5.17
C PHE A 121 -14.19 -7.84 6.40
N LYS A 122 -13.51 -7.62 7.52
CA LYS A 122 -13.85 -8.28 8.80
C LYS A 122 -15.26 -7.95 9.26
N ASP A 123 -15.69 -6.72 9.06
CA ASP A 123 -17.08 -6.35 9.35
C ASP A 123 -18.07 -7.12 8.45
N VAL A 124 -17.77 -7.27 7.15
CA VAL A 124 -18.58 -8.11 6.24
C VAL A 124 -18.60 -9.58 6.68
N GLN A 125 -17.47 -10.13 7.11
CA GLN A 125 -17.42 -11.50 7.62
C GLN A 125 -18.32 -11.71 8.85
N GLN A 126 -18.42 -10.71 9.71
CA GLN A 126 -19.21 -10.76 10.95
C GLN A 126 -20.69 -10.45 10.71
N ASN A 127 -21.00 -9.41 9.94
CA ASN A 127 -22.34 -8.82 9.80
C ASN A 127 -23.03 -9.17 8.47
N ARG A 128 -22.29 -9.79 7.53
CA ARG A 128 -22.78 -10.26 6.23
C ARG A 128 -23.49 -9.13 5.45
N GLU A 129 -24.70 -9.40 4.94
CA GLU A 129 -25.55 -8.42 4.23
C GLU A 129 -25.93 -7.20 5.07
N ASN A 130 -25.82 -7.25 6.38
CA ASN A 130 -26.05 -6.13 7.28
C ASN A 130 -24.82 -5.25 7.50
N SER A 131 -23.67 -5.61 6.95
CA SER A 131 -22.46 -4.79 7.03
C SER A 131 -22.64 -3.49 6.24
N ARG A 132 -22.32 -2.37 6.88
CA ARG A 132 -22.26 -1.06 6.18
C ARG A 132 -21.19 -1.03 5.07
N TYR A 133 -20.23 -1.95 5.11
CA TYR A 133 -19.14 -2.06 4.16
C TYR A 133 -19.40 -3.08 3.05
N ALA A 134 -20.58 -3.70 2.97
CA ALA A 134 -20.86 -4.69 1.92
C ALA A 134 -20.66 -4.12 0.50
N SER A 135 -21.01 -2.85 0.28
CA SER A 135 -20.82 -2.18 -1.03
C SER A 135 -19.37 -1.81 -1.36
N TRP A 136 -18.44 -1.99 -0.42
CA TRP A 136 -17.02 -1.68 -0.62
C TRP A 136 -16.28 -2.73 -1.45
N PHE A 137 -16.87 -3.92 -1.62
CA PHE A 137 -16.22 -5.06 -2.27
C PHE A 137 -16.98 -5.50 -3.52
N GLU A 138 -16.23 -5.98 -4.50
CA GLU A 138 -16.80 -6.44 -5.77
C GLU A 138 -17.43 -7.83 -5.64
N ASN A 139 -18.60 -7.98 -6.26
CA ASN A 139 -19.29 -9.26 -6.46
C ASN A 139 -19.56 -10.08 -5.19
N LEU A 140 -19.89 -9.40 -4.06
CA LEU A 140 -20.38 -10.09 -2.87
C LEU A 140 -21.67 -10.85 -3.16
N ASN A 141 -21.69 -12.14 -2.82
CA ASN A 141 -22.87 -13.01 -2.96
C ASN A 141 -23.07 -13.84 -1.69
N PHE A 142 -24.07 -13.46 -0.90
CA PHE A 142 -24.40 -14.10 0.36
C PHE A 142 -25.15 -15.43 0.24
N TRP A 143 -25.45 -15.86 -0.98
CA TRP A 143 -26.08 -17.16 -1.30
C TRP A 143 -25.08 -18.20 -1.81
N ASN A 144 -23.79 -17.86 -1.84
CA ASN A 144 -22.71 -18.70 -2.30
C ASN A 144 -21.65 -18.85 -1.18
N ASN A 145 -20.51 -19.49 -1.49
CA ASN A 145 -19.43 -19.67 -0.52
C ASN A 145 -18.06 -19.37 -1.14
N SER A 146 -17.13 -18.95 -0.31
CA SER A 146 -15.73 -18.78 -0.68
C SER A 146 -14.92 -20.05 -0.41
N PRO A 147 -13.71 -20.20 -0.99
CA PRO A 147 -12.78 -21.27 -0.60
C PRO A 147 -12.38 -21.25 0.89
N TYR A 148 -12.57 -20.13 1.57
CA TYR A 148 -12.34 -19.98 3.02
C TYR A 148 -13.55 -20.36 3.88
N ASN A 149 -14.64 -20.82 3.25
CA ASN A 149 -15.86 -21.19 3.94
C ASN A 149 -16.52 -20.04 4.72
N ASP A 150 -16.50 -18.82 4.14
CA ASP A 150 -17.08 -17.62 4.76
C ASP A 150 -18.60 -17.63 4.81
N GLY A 151 -19.27 -18.54 4.09
CA GLY A 151 -20.72 -18.55 3.90
C GLY A 151 -21.21 -17.48 2.91
N PHE A 152 -20.31 -16.82 2.20
CA PHE A 152 -20.56 -15.94 1.07
C PHE A 152 -19.35 -15.98 0.12
N SER A 153 -19.53 -15.55 -1.13
CA SER A 153 -18.44 -15.39 -2.09
C SER A 153 -18.21 -13.91 -2.44
N TYR A 154 -17.05 -13.62 -2.96
CA TYR A 154 -16.61 -12.29 -3.36
C TYR A 154 -15.57 -12.40 -4.49
N GLU A 155 -15.24 -11.28 -5.13
CA GLU A 155 -14.17 -11.25 -6.12
C GLU A 155 -12.81 -11.06 -5.44
N GLY A 156 -11.84 -11.93 -5.78
CA GLY A 156 -10.43 -11.77 -5.46
C GLY A 156 -9.64 -11.31 -6.69
N TRP A 157 -8.55 -10.58 -6.48
CA TRP A 157 -7.65 -10.21 -7.57
C TRP A 157 -7.09 -11.46 -8.24
N ALA A 158 -7.25 -11.55 -9.57
CA ALA A 158 -6.78 -12.69 -10.40
C ALA A 158 -7.20 -14.08 -9.86
N GLY A 159 -8.30 -14.17 -9.10
CA GLY A 159 -8.79 -15.41 -8.49
C GLY A 159 -8.16 -15.76 -7.15
N TYR A 160 -7.27 -14.91 -6.61
CA TYR A 160 -6.70 -15.07 -5.27
C TYR A 160 -7.67 -14.50 -4.23
N TYR A 161 -8.29 -15.37 -3.46
CA TYR A 161 -9.31 -15.00 -2.46
C TYR A 161 -8.74 -14.36 -1.18
N ASP A 162 -7.46 -14.42 -0.95
CA ASP A 162 -6.76 -13.67 0.10
C ASP A 162 -6.53 -12.19 -0.27
N LEU A 163 -6.75 -11.82 -1.54
CA LEU A 163 -6.67 -10.47 -2.07
C LEU A 163 -8.06 -9.98 -2.49
N VAL A 164 -8.81 -9.48 -1.51
CA VAL A 164 -10.23 -9.10 -1.68
C VAL A 164 -10.36 -7.84 -2.51
N LYS A 165 -11.03 -7.92 -3.65
CA LYS A 165 -11.14 -6.80 -4.59
C LYS A 165 -12.06 -5.70 -4.06
N LEU A 166 -11.55 -4.46 -4.08
CA LEU A 166 -12.29 -3.26 -3.70
C LEU A 166 -13.16 -2.77 -4.86
N ASN A 167 -14.33 -2.22 -4.52
CA ASN A 167 -15.21 -1.53 -5.45
C ASN A 167 -14.78 -0.07 -5.61
N LEU A 168 -13.90 0.22 -6.57
CA LEU A 168 -13.39 1.56 -6.84
C LEU A 168 -14.42 2.51 -7.51
N ARG A 169 -15.67 2.06 -7.72
CA ARG A 169 -16.80 2.91 -8.11
C ARG A 169 -17.61 3.39 -6.92
N ASN A 170 -17.34 2.85 -5.74
CA ASN A 170 -17.93 3.33 -4.48
C ASN A 170 -17.16 4.55 -3.98
N ASP A 171 -17.84 5.71 -3.86
CA ASP A 171 -17.21 6.96 -3.44
C ASP A 171 -16.63 6.90 -2.02
N GLU A 172 -17.20 6.09 -1.11
CA GLU A 172 -16.64 5.92 0.24
C GLU A 172 -15.28 5.21 0.18
N VAL A 173 -15.14 4.17 -0.67
CA VAL A 173 -13.86 3.47 -0.89
C VAL A 173 -12.84 4.42 -1.49
N VAL A 174 -13.22 5.15 -2.54
CA VAL A 174 -12.35 6.12 -3.21
C VAL A 174 -11.87 7.17 -2.22
N ASN A 175 -12.79 7.79 -1.46
CA ASN A 175 -12.44 8.82 -0.49
C ASN A 175 -11.52 8.29 0.61
N TYR A 176 -11.76 7.05 1.10
CA TYR A 176 -10.90 6.40 2.08
C TYR A 176 -9.46 6.21 1.54
N LEU A 177 -9.31 5.71 0.31
CA LEU A 177 -8.00 5.49 -0.29
C LEU A 177 -7.26 6.81 -0.58
N LEU A 178 -7.98 7.84 -1.06
CA LEU A 178 -7.42 9.18 -1.25
C LEU A 178 -6.96 9.81 0.07
N ASP A 179 -7.71 9.59 1.15
CA ASP A 179 -7.33 10.03 2.49
C ASP A 179 -6.09 9.29 3.00
N CYS A 180 -5.94 7.99 2.69
CA CYS A 180 -4.71 7.26 2.97
C CYS A 180 -3.51 7.82 2.19
N ALA A 181 -3.68 8.12 0.90
CA ALA A 181 -2.61 8.71 0.09
C ALA A 181 -2.20 10.11 0.62
N ARG A 182 -3.15 10.96 1.02
CA ARG A 182 -2.84 12.24 1.68
C ARG A 182 -2.08 12.04 2.99
N PHE A 183 -2.51 11.08 3.81
CA PHE A 183 -1.80 10.74 5.05
C PHE A 183 -0.34 10.36 4.78
N TRP A 184 -0.03 9.62 3.70
CA TRP A 184 1.35 9.27 3.36
C TRP A 184 2.18 10.48 2.96
N ILE A 185 1.58 11.44 2.25
CA ILE A 185 2.24 12.72 1.90
C ILE A 185 2.50 13.53 3.18
N ASP A 186 1.48 13.70 4.01
CA ASP A 186 1.55 14.57 5.20
C ASP A 186 2.47 13.97 6.28
N GLU A 187 2.45 12.66 6.46
CA GLU A 187 3.18 11.99 7.55
C GLU A 187 4.61 11.60 7.15
N PHE A 188 4.81 11.13 5.92
CA PHE A 188 6.08 10.57 5.47
C PHE A 188 6.82 11.43 4.44
N ASP A 189 6.18 12.51 3.97
CA ASP A 189 6.75 13.42 2.94
C ASP A 189 7.17 12.67 1.65
N ILE A 190 6.30 11.76 1.17
CA ILE A 190 6.61 10.97 -0.03
C ILE A 190 6.57 11.81 -1.30
N ASP A 191 7.41 11.46 -2.29
CA ASP A 191 7.53 12.17 -3.57
C ASP A 191 6.66 11.58 -4.68
N GLY A 192 6.13 10.37 -4.50
CA GLY A 192 5.32 9.75 -5.53
C GLY A 192 4.75 8.39 -5.13
N LEU A 193 4.00 7.81 -6.07
CA LEU A 193 3.40 6.49 -5.93
C LEU A 193 3.80 5.58 -7.09
N ARG A 194 4.05 4.32 -6.79
CA ARG A 194 3.98 3.22 -7.74
C ARG A 194 2.63 2.53 -7.54
N LEU A 195 1.85 2.35 -8.59
CA LEU A 195 0.52 1.75 -8.48
C LEU A 195 0.58 0.27 -8.82
N ASP A 196 0.23 -0.56 -7.84
CA ASP A 196 0.10 -2.00 -8.02
C ASP A 196 -1.14 -2.35 -8.83
N ALA A 197 -1.05 -3.38 -9.69
CA ALA A 197 -2.14 -3.86 -10.54
C ALA A 197 -2.88 -2.72 -11.28
N ALA A 198 -2.13 -1.74 -11.79
CA ALA A 198 -2.68 -0.52 -12.37
C ALA A 198 -3.62 -0.78 -13.57
N ASP A 199 -3.41 -1.86 -14.30
CA ASP A 199 -4.26 -2.35 -15.39
C ASP A 199 -5.64 -2.86 -14.93
N CYS A 200 -5.79 -3.17 -13.63
CA CYS A 200 -7.04 -3.62 -13.00
C CYS A 200 -7.80 -2.48 -12.31
N ILE A 201 -7.21 -1.28 -12.22
CA ILE A 201 -7.79 -0.12 -11.53
C ILE A 201 -8.72 0.64 -12.48
N ASP A 202 -9.91 1.03 -11.99
CA ASP A 202 -10.84 1.86 -12.75
C ASP A 202 -10.21 3.21 -13.12
N ILE A 203 -10.29 3.61 -14.39
CA ILE A 203 -9.69 4.85 -14.91
C ILE A 203 -10.20 6.10 -14.19
N GLU A 204 -11.44 6.08 -13.70
CA GLU A 204 -12.02 7.21 -12.96
C GLU A 204 -11.36 7.39 -11.58
N PHE A 205 -10.84 6.32 -10.98
CA PHE A 205 -10.04 6.42 -9.76
C PHE A 205 -8.74 7.20 -10.00
N PHE A 206 -8.03 6.91 -11.11
CA PHE A 206 -6.79 7.65 -11.45
C PHE A 206 -7.02 9.15 -11.63
N LYS A 207 -8.19 9.57 -12.12
CA LYS A 207 -8.50 10.99 -12.28
C LYS A 207 -8.70 11.71 -10.95
N LYS A 208 -9.06 10.96 -9.91
CA LYS A 208 -9.27 11.48 -8.55
C LYS A 208 -8.01 11.44 -7.70
N LEU A 209 -7.10 10.50 -7.98
CA LEU A 209 -5.80 10.34 -7.33
C LEU A 209 -4.82 11.43 -7.78
#